data_5bca6fdc8d0a2bd7472e7a435fb4eeab
#
_entry.id   5bca6fdc8d0a2bd7472e7a435fb4eeab
#
_cell.length_a   1.000
_cell.length_b   1.000
_cell.length_c   1.000
_cell.angle_alpha   90.00
_cell.angle_beta   90.00
_cell.angle_gamma   90.00
#
_symmetry.space_group_name_H-M   'P 1'
#
loop_
_entity.id
_entity.type
_entity.pdbx_description
1 polymer ?
#
loop_
_entity_poly.entity_id
_entity_poly.type
_entity_poly.pdbx_seq_one_letter_code
_entity_poly.pdbx_strand_id
1 'polypeptide(L)'
;PGQEVDLLVWQKTDLGFKVIIDNSYPGLIYADQVFRPIRTGDRTKGYISTLRPDGKIDCTLQPTGQRYAEDFAHQLLQYLKEHDGYCDLGDKSEAEDIKRRFQVSKKVYKRAIGDLYKRRLITIEPLAIKLLP
;
A
#
# COMPACT_ATOMS: atom_id res chain seq x y z
N PRO A 1 9.23 13.26 5.47
CA PRO A 1 8.64 12.19 4.68
C PRO A 1 8.95 10.81 5.30
N GLY A 2 7.94 9.94 5.32
CA GLY A 2 8.07 8.61 5.90
C GLY A 2 7.84 8.55 7.40
N GLN A 3 7.66 9.67 8.07
CA GLN A 3 7.43 9.70 9.50
C GLN A 3 6.02 9.19 9.83
N GLU A 4 5.92 8.31 10.84
CA GLU A 4 4.63 7.85 11.33
C GLU A 4 3.97 8.92 12.19
N VAL A 5 2.67 9.13 11.96
CA VAL A 5 1.89 10.15 12.67
C VAL A 5 0.49 9.62 12.98
N ASP A 6 -0.18 10.25 13.95
CA ASP A 6 -1.59 9.98 14.25
C ASP A 6 -2.47 10.81 13.32
N LEU A 7 -3.46 10.17 12.71
CA LEU A 7 -4.39 10.82 11.80
C LEU A 7 -5.82 10.72 12.31
N LEU A 8 -6.54 11.85 12.25
CA LEU A 8 -7.98 11.88 12.44
C LEU A 8 -8.62 12.23 11.10
N VAL A 9 -9.43 11.34 10.56
CA VAL A 9 -10.16 11.58 9.31
C VAL A 9 -11.38 12.44 9.65
N TRP A 10 -11.43 13.68 9.11
CA TRP A 10 -12.51 14.60 9.49
C TRP A 10 -13.42 15.03 8.37
N GLN A 11 -13.02 14.87 7.11
CA GLN A 11 -13.86 15.21 5.98
C GLN A 11 -13.47 14.44 4.73
N LYS A 12 -14.48 13.90 4.02
CA LYS A 12 -14.28 13.31 2.69
C LYS A 12 -14.41 14.41 1.63
N THR A 13 -13.52 14.42 0.64
CA THR A 13 -13.55 15.38 -0.46
C THR A 13 -13.42 14.64 -1.79
N ASP A 14 -13.56 15.38 -2.90
CA ASP A 14 -13.40 14.81 -4.24
C ASP A 14 -11.98 14.26 -4.48
N LEU A 15 -10.98 14.82 -3.82
CA LEU A 15 -9.58 14.38 -3.97
C LEU A 15 -9.24 13.22 -3.06
N GLY A 16 -9.99 13.01 -1.98
CA GLY A 16 -9.70 12.00 -0.99
C GLY A 16 -10.25 12.38 0.37
N PHE A 17 -9.42 12.33 1.41
CA PHE A 17 -9.84 12.63 2.77
C PHE A 17 -8.98 13.72 3.39
N LYS A 18 -9.61 14.72 3.99
CA LYS A 18 -8.92 15.67 4.85
C LYS A 18 -8.69 15.02 6.21
N VAL A 19 -7.49 15.17 6.73
CA VAL A 19 -7.09 14.60 8.01
C VAL A 19 -6.45 15.66 8.88
N ILE A 20 -6.47 15.42 10.20
CA ILE A 20 -5.72 16.22 11.17
C ILE A 20 -4.58 15.35 11.67
N ILE A 21 -3.36 15.87 11.54
CA ILE A 21 -2.14 15.17 11.90
C ILE A 21 -1.76 15.56 13.33
N ASP A 22 -1.60 14.56 14.21
CA ASP A 22 -1.20 14.74 15.61
C ASP A 22 -2.05 15.80 16.34
N ASN A 23 -3.35 15.88 15.99
CA ASN A 23 -4.33 16.83 16.54
C ASN A 23 -4.02 18.31 16.26
N SER A 24 -3.09 18.61 15.37
CA SER A 24 -2.63 19.99 15.19
C SER A 24 -2.51 20.45 13.74
N TYR A 25 -2.18 19.57 12.81
CA TYR A 25 -1.83 19.97 11.46
C TYR A 25 -2.80 19.42 10.43
N PRO A 26 -3.30 20.26 9.49
CA PRO A 26 -4.14 19.74 8.41
C PRO A 26 -3.31 18.98 7.39
N GLY A 27 -3.89 17.90 6.88
CA GLY A 27 -3.28 17.09 5.85
C GLY A 27 -4.31 16.51 4.92
N LEU A 28 -3.85 15.79 3.89
CA LEU A 28 -4.71 15.19 2.88
C LEU A 28 -4.20 13.79 2.56
N ILE A 29 -5.14 12.82 2.49
CA ILE A 29 -4.88 11.51 1.93
C ILE A 29 -5.62 11.44 0.60
N TYR A 30 -4.89 11.26 -0.51
CA TYR A 30 -5.52 11.11 -1.82
C TYR A 30 -6.26 9.78 -1.91
N ALA A 31 -7.36 9.77 -2.67
CA ALA A 31 -8.21 8.60 -2.79
C ALA A 31 -7.46 7.36 -3.30
N ASP A 32 -6.49 7.55 -4.20
CA ASP A 32 -5.69 6.46 -4.75
C ASP A 32 -4.68 5.88 -3.75
N GLN A 33 -4.50 6.53 -2.60
CA GLN A 33 -3.66 6.05 -1.50
C GLN A 33 -4.46 5.37 -0.40
N VAL A 34 -5.78 5.23 -0.58
CA VAL A 34 -6.67 4.62 0.40
C VAL A 34 -6.89 3.16 0.00
N PHE A 35 -6.22 2.24 0.70
CA PHE A 35 -6.26 0.80 0.38
C PHE A 35 -7.07 -0.01 1.37
N ARG A 36 -7.67 0.65 2.36
CA ARG A 36 -8.60 0.04 3.32
C ARG A 36 -9.73 1.02 3.59
N PRO A 37 -10.91 0.53 4.02
CA PRO A 37 -12.02 1.43 4.33
C PRO A 37 -11.67 2.39 5.47
N ILE A 38 -11.91 3.68 5.25
CA ILE A 38 -11.83 4.70 6.30
C ILE A 38 -13.06 5.57 6.23
N ARG A 39 -13.45 6.15 7.37
CA ARG A 39 -14.63 6.99 7.51
C ARG A 39 -14.30 8.27 8.26
N THR A 40 -15.10 9.28 8.04
CA THR A 40 -15.05 10.51 8.83
C THR A 40 -15.19 10.16 10.32
N GLY A 41 -14.26 10.67 11.13
CA GLY A 41 -14.22 10.38 12.56
C GLY A 41 -13.24 9.28 12.95
N ASP A 42 -12.74 8.51 12.00
CA ASP A 42 -11.78 7.44 12.29
C ASP A 42 -10.44 8.01 12.73
N ARG A 43 -9.85 7.35 13.72
CA ARG A 43 -8.47 7.61 14.13
C ARG A 43 -7.60 6.44 13.71
N THR A 44 -6.47 6.75 13.09
CA THR A 44 -5.57 5.71 12.56
C THR A 44 -4.15 6.23 12.53
N LYS A 45 -3.20 5.31 12.39
CA LYS A 45 -1.82 5.67 12.10
C LYS A 45 -1.64 5.86 10.62
N GLY A 46 -0.79 6.80 10.25
CA GLY A 46 -0.42 7.05 8.88
C GLY A 46 0.99 7.59 8.78
N TYR A 47 1.38 7.98 7.59
CA TYR A 47 2.74 8.40 7.31
C TYR A 47 2.73 9.65 6.47
N ILE A 48 3.69 10.54 6.72
CA ILE A 48 3.88 11.73 5.91
C ILE A 48 4.51 11.31 4.58
N SER A 49 3.81 11.59 3.48
CA SER A 49 4.29 11.31 2.13
C SER A 49 5.10 12.48 1.58
N THR A 50 4.54 13.69 1.63
CA THR A 50 5.17 14.88 1.04
C THR A 50 4.81 16.11 1.87
N LEU A 51 5.82 16.95 2.13
CA LEU A 51 5.62 18.30 2.65
C LEU A 51 5.63 19.26 1.46
N ARG A 52 4.46 19.87 1.19
CA ARG A 52 4.30 20.72 0.01
C ARG A 52 4.80 22.13 0.28
N PRO A 53 5.31 22.83 -0.74
CA PRO A 53 5.78 24.21 -0.55
C PRO A 53 4.71 25.18 -0.07
N ASP A 54 3.44 24.89 -0.32
CA ASP A 54 2.31 25.73 0.12
C ASP A 54 1.91 25.50 1.59
N GLY A 55 2.69 24.70 2.32
CA GLY A 55 2.43 24.38 3.73
C GLY A 55 1.48 23.23 3.94
N LYS A 56 0.95 22.63 2.90
CA LYS A 56 0.08 21.47 3.00
C LYS A 56 0.89 20.19 3.13
N ILE A 57 0.29 19.18 3.77
CA ILE A 57 0.97 17.90 4.03
C ILE A 57 0.16 16.79 3.37
N ASP A 58 0.82 16.02 2.50
CA ASP A 58 0.23 14.83 1.92
C ASP A 58 0.59 13.63 2.80
N CYS A 59 -0.43 12.80 3.10
CA CYS A 59 -0.27 11.63 3.95
C CYS A 59 -0.68 10.37 3.21
N THR A 60 -0.23 9.23 3.71
CA THR A 60 -0.64 7.91 3.24
C THR A 60 -0.90 7.01 4.43
N LEU A 61 -1.76 6.00 4.23
CA LEU A 61 -2.06 5.02 5.27
C LEU A 61 -1.03 3.90 5.35
N GLN A 62 -0.13 3.82 4.39
CA GLN A 62 0.86 2.75 4.31
C GLN A 62 2.26 3.33 4.35
N PRO A 63 3.24 2.62 4.98
CA PRO A 63 4.64 3.03 4.89
C PRO A 63 5.05 3.14 3.42
N THR A 64 5.85 4.17 3.12
CA THR A 64 6.36 4.36 1.76
C THR A 64 7.75 3.76 1.64
N GLY A 65 8.11 3.36 0.41
CA GLY A 65 9.46 2.94 0.08
C GLY A 65 9.69 1.46 0.12
N GLN A 66 10.96 1.10 0.04
CA GLN A 66 11.41 -0.27 -0.16
C GLN A 66 11.07 -1.19 1.02
N ARG A 67 11.17 -0.67 2.24
CA ARG A 67 10.88 -1.47 3.44
C ARG A 67 9.47 -2.03 3.44
N TYR A 68 8.49 -1.24 3.03
CA TYR A 68 7.11 -1.72 2.96
C TYR A 68 6.96 -2.84 1.92
N ALA A 69 7.62 -2.69 0.77
CA ALA A 69 7.59 -3.72 -0.25
C ALA A 69 8.27 -5.01 0.22
N GLU A 70 9.36 -4.90 0.97
CA GLU A 70 10.03 -6.07 1.56
C GLU A 70 9.15 -6.79 2.57
N ASP A 71 8.48 -6.05 3.46
CA ASP A 71 7.55 -6.63 4.42
C ASP A 71 6.38 -7.31 3.70
N PHE A 72 5.84 -6.70 2.67
CA PHE A 72 4.78 -7.30 1.88
C PHE A 72 5.28 -8.55 1.14
N ALA A 73 6.52 -8.56 0.65
CA ALA A 73 7.08 -9.72 -0.01
C ALA A 73 7.10 -10.94 0.90
N HIS A 74 7.42 -10.77 2.19
CA HIS A 74 7.33 -11.84 3.17
C HIS A 74 5.91 -12.35 3.33
N GLN A 75 4.94 -11.46 3.41
CA GLN A 75 3.52 -11.83 3.51
C GLN A 75 3.05 -12.58 2.26
N LEU A 76 3.47 -12.13 1.09
CA LEU A 76 3.11 -12.75 -0.18
C LEU A 76 3.72 -14.15 -0.29
N LEU A 77 4.97 -14.33 0.13
CA LEU A 77 5.60 -15.64 0.15
C LEU A 77 4.83 -16.61 1.04
N GLN A 78 4.41 -16.15 2.22
CA GLN A 78 3.61 -16.96 3.13
C GLN A 78 2.25 -17.32 2.51
N TYR A 79 1.63 -16.36 1.83
CA TYR A 79 0.38 -16.62 1.10
C TYR A 79 0.54 -17.73 0.08
N LEU A 80 1.64 -17.69 -0.69
CA LEU A 80 1.92 -18.72 -1.69
C LEU A 80 2.07 -20.09 -1.04
N LYS A 81 2.77 -20.17 0.09
CA LYS A 81 2.93 -21.44 0.80
C LYS A 81 1.62 -22.02 1.29
N GLU A 82 0.67 -21.15 1.62
CA GLU A 82 -0.66 -21.56 2.12
C GLU A 82 -1.65 -21.86 0.98
N HIS A 83 -1.32 -21.49 -0.26
CA HIS A 83 -2.20 -21.63 -1.43
C HIS A 83 -1.55 -22.46 -2.54
N ASP A 84 -0.88 -23.53 -2.15
CA ASP A 84 -0.26 -24.50 -3.07
C ASP A 84 0.77 -23.86 -4.03
N GLY A 85 1.37 -22.76 -3.60
CA GLY A 85 2.40 -22.09 -4.39
C GLY A 85 1.88 -21.28 -5.57
N TYR A 86 0.60 -20.92 -5.56
CA TYR A 86 -0.03 -20.20 -6.68
C TYR A 86 -0.77 -18.96 -6.21
N CYS A 87 -0.63 -17.88 -6.98
CA CYS A 87 -1.44 -16.67 -6.83
C CYS A 87 -1.86 -16.19 -8.20
N ASP A 88 -3.14 -15.90 -8.38
CA ASP A 88 -3.73 -15.48 -9.66
C ASP A 88 -3.60 -13.99 -9.93
N LEU A 89 -2.56 -13.34 -9.39
CA LEU A 89 -2.23 -11.95 -9.66
C LEU A 89 -0.78 -11.85 -10.11
N GLY A 90 -0.56 -11.45 -11.35
CA GLY A 90 0.75 -11.31 -11.95
C GLY A 90 1.14 -9.84 -12.16
N ASP A 91 2.19 -9.61 -12.94
CA ASP A 91 2.72 -8.27 -13.15
C ASP A 91 1.82 -7.39 -14.04
N LYS A 92 0.89 -7.99 -14.76
CA LYS A 92 -0.08 -7.28 -15.61
C LYS A 92 -1.50 -7.31 -15.05
N SER A 93 -1.70 -7.81 -13.85
CA SER A 93 -3.00 -7.79 -13.20
C SER A 93 -3.46 -6.36 -12.92
N GLU A 94 -4.78 -6.15 -12.91
CA GLU A 94 -5.36 -4.84 -12.67
C GLU A 94 -5.08 -4.37 -11.25
N ALA A 95 -4.81 -3.07 -11.11
CA ALA A 95 -4.54 -2.46 -9.80
C ALA A 95 -5.70 -2.69 -8.82
N GLU A 96 -6.94 -2.66 -9.32
CA GLU A 96 -8.13 -2.92 -8.50
C GLU A 96 -8.15 -4.33 -7.92
N ASP A 97 -7.75 -5.33 -8.69
CA ASP A 97 -7.72 -6.71 -8.22
C ASP A 97 -6.65 -6.91 -7.15
N ILE A 98 -5.49 -6.28 -7.34
CA ILE A 98 -4.40 -6.34 -6.38
C ILE A 98 -4.82 -5.66 -5.06
N LYS A 99 -5.41 -4.49 -5.17
CA LYS A 99 -5.90 -3.74 -4.01
C LYS A 99 -6.97 -4.52 -3.24
N ARG A 100 -7.88 -5.17 -3.96
CA ARG A 100 -8.95 -5.95 -3.35
C ARG A 100 -8.40 -7.17 -2.60
N ARG A 101 -7.40 -7.85 -3.16
CA ARG A 101 -6.83 -9.06 -2.58
C ARG A 101 -5.88 -8.76 -1.42
N PHE A 102 -4.97 -7.80 -1.59
CA PHE A 102 -3.86 -7.57 -0.67
C PHE A 102 -3.85 -6.19 -0.03
N GLN A 103 -4.71 -5.28 -0.46
CA GLN A 103 -4.78 -3.91 0.07
C GLN A 103 -3.46 -3.14 -0.10
N VAL A 104 -2.76 -3.40 -1.20
CA VAL A 104 -1.54 -2.70 -1.57
C VAL A 104 -1.69 -2.14 -2.99
N SER A 105 -0.84 -1.16 -3.34
CA SER A 105 -0.82 -0.63 -4.70
C SER A 105 -0.17 -1.62 -5.66
N LYS A 106 -0.47 -1.48 -6.96
CA LYS A 106 0.19 -2.28 -7.99
C LYS A 106 1.70 -2.05 -7.98
N LYS A 107 2.14 -0.83 -7.70
CA LYS A 107 3.57 -0.50 -7.60
C LYS A 107 4.25 -1.31 -6.50
N VAL A 108 3.64 -1.38 -5.32
CA VAL A 108 4.16 -2.18 -4.20
C VAL A 108 4.16 -3.66 -4.56
N TYR A 109 3.08 -4.13 -5.16
CA TYR A 109 2.97 -5.53 -5.58
C TYR A 109 4.06 -5.91 -6.57
N LYS A 110 4.24 -5.11 -7.63
CA LYS A 110 5.28 -5.37 -8.64
C LYS A 110 6.68 -5.37 -8.03
N ARG A 111 6.93 -4.47 -7.10
CA ARG A 111 8.23 -4.40 -6.42
C ARG A 111 8.47 -5.64 -5.58
N ALA A 112 7.44 -6.11 -4.86
CA ALA A 112 7.53 -7.30 -4.03
C ALA A 112 7.77 -8.57 -4.86
N ILE A 113 7.02 -8.76 -5.96
CA ILE A 113 7.21 -9.93 -6.81
C ILE A 113 8.56 -9.87 -7.54
N GLY A 114 9.02 -8.67 -7.90
CA GLY A 114 10.36 -8.50 -8.48
C GLY A 114 11.46 -8.93 -7.52
N ASP A 115 11.32 -8.60 -6.24
CA ASP A 115 12.26 -9.01 -5.21
C ASP A 115 12.29 -10.53 -5.04
N LEU A 116 11.11 -11.15 -4.96
CA LEU A 116 11.01 -12.61 -4.84
C LEU A 116 11.56 -13.32 -6.08
N TYR A 117 11.33 -12.74 -7.25
CA TYR A 117 11.87 -13.29 -8.51
C TYR A 117 13.39 -13.24 -8.53
N LYS A 118 13.98 -12.12 -8.11
CA LYS A 118 15.45 -11.98 -8.04
C LYS A 118 16.06 -12.97 -7.08
N ARG A 119 15.35 -13.33 -6.01
CA ARG A 119 15.80 -14.33 -5.05
C ARG A 119 15.52 -15.76 -5.53
N ARG A 120 14.98 -15.92 -6.73
CA ARG A 120 14.68 -17.22 -7.34
C ARG A 120 13.66 -18.02 -6.52
N LEU A 121 12.72 -17.35 -5.88
CA LEU A 121 11.69 -18.01 -5.08
C LEU A 121 10.40 -18.21 -5.86
N ILE A 122 10.17 -17.43 -6.91
CA ILE A 122 8.93 -17.49 -7.71
C ILE A 122 9.24 -17.33 -9.19
N THR A 123 8.25 -17.73 -10.02
CA THR A 123 8.17 -17.32 -11.42
C THR A 123 7.06 -16.28 -11.57
N ILE A 124 7.17 -15.38 -12.55
CA ILE A 124 6.20 -14.34 -12.81
C ILE A 124 5.58 -14.56 -14.18
N GLU A 125 4.25 -14.61 -14.22
CA GLU A 125 3.45 -14.64 -15.44
C GLU A 125 2.61 -13.36 -15.52
N PRO A 126 2.04 -12.99 -16.68
CA PRO A 126 1.26 -11.76 -16.78
C PRO A 126 0.11 -11.67 -15.75
N LEU A 127 -0.58 -12.77 -15.51
CA LEU A 127 -1.74 -12.81 -14.63
C LEU A 127 -1.59 -13.75 -13.43
N ALA A 128 -0.38 -14.21 -13.15
CA ALA A 128 -0.14 -15.13 -12.04
C ALA A 128 1.31 -15.11 -11.60
N ILE A 129 1.54 -15.58 -10.38
CA ILE A 129 2.88 -15.91 -9.89
C ILE A 129 2.84 -17.30 -9.29
N LYS A 130 3.97 -18.01 -9.34
CA LYS A 130 4.07 -19.39 -8.84
C LYS A 130 5.33 -19.54 -8.01
N LEU A 131 5.21 -20.22 -6.88
CA LEU A 131 6.35 -20.56 -6.03
C LEU A 131 7.20 -21.63 -6.72
N LEU A 132 8.50 -21.41 -6.75
CA LEU A 132 9.43 -22.43 -7.26
C LEU A 132 9.63 -23.53 -6.22
N PRO A 133 9.76 -24.80 -6.65
CA PRO A 133 9.99 -25.91 -5.74
C PRO A 133 11.35 -25.84 -5.03
#